data_25a8535e78aac911045998146ff10822
#
_entry.id   25a8535e78aac911045998146ff10822
#
_cell.length_a   1.000
_cell.length_b   1.000
_cell.length_c   1.000
_cell.angle_alpha   90.00
_cell.angle_beta   90.00
_cell.angle_gamma   90.00
#
_symmetry.space_group_name_H-M   'P 1'
#
loop_
_entity.id
_entity.type
_entity.pdbx_description
1 polymer ?
#
loop_
_entity_poly.entity_id
_entity_poly.type
_entity_poly.pdbx_seq_one_letter_code
_entity_poly.pdbx_strand_id
1 'polypeptide(L)'
;MKKRIISLLLCLVLIVSLVPAAAAADTGDTRTVAVRYASGHGENDHDYEATFTYSDELFTKSGYTYRQDLAEMSLGLAFAAFSSKDSQYSDNYATGNRNFVSMAEQCGFENIQSNKWMFQPAETDSIGINCASKTIRDNGGSYTLIAVGVRGNNYHAEWGGNVRLDATGEHKGFALGRDQALDYLRSYIADTGIS
;
A
#
# COMPACT_ATOMS: atom_id res chain seq x y z
N MET A 1 52.29 -36.67 -7.88
CA MET A 1 51.07 -36.09 -8.53
C MET A 1 49.93 -35.83 -7.56
N LYS A 2 49.52 -36.76 -6.66
CA LYS A 2 48.40 -36.61 -5.71
C LYS A 2 48.50 -35.36 -4.79
N LYS A 3 49.69 -35.03 -4.26
CA LYS A 3 49.89 -33.88 -3.35
C LYS A 3 49.70 -32.51 -4.07
N ARG A 4 50.02 -32.40 -5.37
CA ARG A 4 49.83 -31.16 -6.12
C ARG A 4 48.34 -30.94 -6.47
N ILE A 5 47.58 -31.99 -6.73
CA ILE A 5 46.15 -31.93 -6.97
C ILE A 5 45.40 -31.49 -5.72
N ILE A 6 45.78 -32.02 -4.55
CA ILE A 6 45.17 -31.62 -3.27
C ILE A 6 45.43 -30.14 -2.94
N SER A 7 46.65 -29.64 -3.20
CA SER A 7 47.01 -28.24 -3.00
C SER A 7 46.22 -27.31 -3.93
N LEU A 8 46.04 -27.73 -5.18
CA LEU A 8 45.24 -26.94 -6.15
C LEU A 8 43.76 -26.91 -5.77
N LEU A 9 43.22 -28.00 -5.29
CA LEU A 9 41.82 -28.07 -4.83
C LEU A 9 41.61 -27.22 -3.55
N LEU A 10 42.59 -27.22 -2.63
CA LEU A 10 42.52 -26.36 -1.44
C LEU A 10 42.60 -24.87 -1.77
N CYS A 11 43.43 -24.47 -2.71
CA CYS A 11 43.48 -23.09 -3.20
C CYS A 11 42.16 -22.68 -3.87
N LEU A 12 41.53 -23.57 -4.63
CA LEU A 12 40.25 -23.29 -5.32
C LEU A 12 39.12 -23.09 -4.27
N VAL A 13 39.08 -23.92 -3.21
CA VAL A 13 38.11 -23.77 -2.13
C VAL A 13 38.34 -22.49 -1.35
N LEU A 14 39.57 -22.09 -1.11
CA LEU A 14 39.92 -20.82 -0.45
C LEU A 14 39.55 -19.61 -1.29
N ILE A 15 39.71 -19.66 -2.60
CA ILE A 15 39.32 -18.57 -3.52
C ILE A 15 37.80 -18.43 -3.55
N VAL A 16 37.04 -19.53 -3.55
CA VAL A 16 35.57 -19.50 -3.51
C VAL A 16 35.06 -18.98 -2.16
N SER A 17 35.76 -19.24 -1.07
CA SER A 17 35.40 -18.74 0.27
C SER A 17 35.81 -17.28 0.52
N LEU A 18 36.76 -16.74 -0.28
CA LEU A 18 37.20 -15.35 -0.23
C LEU A 18 36.46 -14.44 -1.23
N VAL A 19 35.61 -15.00 -2.11
CA VAL A 19 34.63 -14.16 -2.79
C VAL A 19 33.74 -13.60 -1.68
N PRO A 20 33.85 -12.29 -1.33
CA PRO A 20 32.84 -11.72 -0.47
C PRO A 20 31.54 -12.10 -1.18
N ALA A 21 30.62 -12.69 -0.43
CA ALA A 21 29.23 -12.66 -0.88
C ALA A 21 29.00 -11.18 -1.17
N ALA A 22 29.16 -10.78 -2.44
CA ALA A 22 28.66 -9.51 -2.89
C ALA A 22 27.24 -9.61 -2.38
N ALA A 23 26.94 -8.85 -1.32
CA ALA A 23 25.58 -8.61 -0.94
C ALA A 23 24.97 -8.26 -2.27
N ALA A 24 24.17 -9.16 -2.82
CA ALA A 24 23.44 -8.87 -4.03
C ALA A 24 22.79 -7.55 -3.67
N ALA A 25 23.25 -6.48 -4.30
CA ALA A 25 22.52 -5.23 -4.24
C ALA A 25 21.13 -5.70 -4.57
N ASP A 26 20.20 -5.54 -3.63
CA ASP A 26 18.81 -5.91 -3.79
C ASP A 26 18.41 -5.19 -5.08
N THR A 27 18.56 -5.92 -6.20
CA THR A 27 18.14 -5.42 -7.51
C THR A 27 16.66 -5.48 -7.39
N GLY A 28 16.09 -4.35 -6.93
CA GLY A 28 14.77 -4.18 -6.41
C GLY A 28 13.79 -5.06 -7.17
N ASP A 29 13.25 -6.04 -6.46
CA ASP A 29 12.44 -7.12 -7.03
C ASP A 29 11.28 -6.48 -7.80
N THR A 30 11.51 -6.24 -9.09
CA THR A 30 10.54 -5.63 -10.00
C THR A 30 9.50 -6.67 -10.35
N ARG A 31 8.25 -6.39 -10.03
CA ARG A 31 7.13 -7.31 -10.27
C ARG A 31 5.94 -6.59 -10.91
N THR A 32 5.14 -7.34 -11.66
CA THR A 32 3.85 -6.85 -12.14
C THR A 32 2.81 -7.13 -11.06
N VAL A 33 2.10 -6.09 -10.66
CA VAL A 33 1.04 -6.13 -9.65
C VAL A 33 -0.30 -5.92 -10.34
N ALA A 34 -1.26 -6.79 -10.07
CA ALA A 34 -2.63 -6.64 -10.51
C ALA A 34 -3.47 -5.94 -9.43
N VAL A 35 -4.21 -4.93 -9.83
CA VAL A 35 -5.17 -4.23 -8.97
C VAL A 35 -6.58 -4.44 -9.50
N ARG A 36 -7.46 -4.94 -8.64
CA ARG A 36 -8.90 -4.99 -8.91
C ARG A 36 -9.57 -3.79 -8.28
N TYR A 37 -10.52 -3.22 -8.99
CA TYR A 37 -11.28 -2.09 -8.49
C TYR A 37 -12.70 -2.09 -9.06
N ALA A 38 -13.62 -1.54 -8.29
CA ALA A 38 -15.00 -1.37 -8.70
C ALA A 38 -15.19 -0.02 -9.43
N SER A 39 -16.00 0.01 -10.46
CA SER A 39 -16.23 1.23 -11.25
C SER A 39 -16.98 2.32 -10.48
N GLY A 40 -17.69 1.97 -9.44
CA GLY A 40 -18.41 2.89 -8.56
C GLY A 40 -19.55 3.70 -9.24
N HIS A 41 -19.72 3.60 -10.54
CA HIS A 41 -20.71 4.38 -11.29
C HIS A 41 -21.41 3.57 -12.38
N GLY A 42 -22.74 3.59 -12.36
CA GLY A 42 -23.57 3.07 -13.44
C GLY A 42 -24.36 1.81 -13.10
N GLU A 43 -25.26 1.45 -13.99
CA GLU A 43 -26.10 0.25 -13.86
C GLU A 43 -25.33 -1.05 -14.12
N ASN A 44 -24.13 -0.94 -14.68
CA ASN A 44 -23.23 -2.03 -14.99
C ASN A 44 -21.98 -1.94 -14.09
N ASP A 45 -22.12 -2.35 -12.84
CA ASP A 45 -21.00 -2.42 -11.92
C ASP A 45 -20.13 -3.62 -12.33
N HIS A 46 -19.00 -3.34 -12.95
CA HIS A 46 -18.03 -4.35 -13.35
C HIS A 46 -16.77 -4.18 -12.51
N ASP A 47 -16.24 -5.29 -12.04
CA ASP A 47 -14.89 -5.32 -11.51
C ASP A 47 -13.90 -5.14 -12.67
N TYR A 48 -13.09 -4.12 -12.58
CA TYR A 48 -11.98 -3.88 -13.49
C TYR A 48 -10.69 -4.42 -12.90
N GLU A 49 -9.78 -4.76 -13.77
CA GLU A 49 -8.42 -5.12 -13.41
C GLU A 49 -7.44 -4.28 -14.24
N ALA A 50 -6.48 -3.70 -13.56
CA ALA A 50 -5.35 -3.02 -14.16
C ALA A 50 -4.05 -3.60 -13.61
N THR A 51 -2.95 -3.43 -14.33
CA THR A 51 -1.64 -3.86 -13.88
C THR A 51 -0.66 -2.69 -13.90
N PHE A 52 0.27 -2.69 -12.98
CA PHE A 52 1.38 -1.75 -12.95
C PHE A 52 2.67 -2.45 -12.52
N THR A 53 3.81 -1.82 -12.80
CA THR A 53 5.11 -2.31 -12.38
C THR A 53 5.45 -1.77 -11.01
N TYR A 54 5.76 -2.66 -10.07
CA TYR A 54 6.16 -2.33 -8.71
C TYR A 54 7.62 -2.69 -8.47
N SER A 55 8.32 -1.83 -7.76
CA SER A 55 9.65 -2.09 -7.20
C SER A 55 9.84 -1.25 -5.94
N ASP A 56 10.57 -1.74 -4.96
CA ASP A 56 10.92 -0.97 -3.76
C ASP A 56 11.75 0.29 -4.06
N GLU A 57 12.46 0.30 -5.19
CA GLU A 57 13.15 1.50 -5.68
C GLU A 57 12.24 2.70 -5.93
N LEU A 58 10.92 2.48 -6.05
CA LEU A 58 9.96 3.58 -6.19
C LEU A 58 10.08 4.58 -5.02
N PHE A 59 10.44 4.11 -3.84
CA PHE A 59 10.45 4.89 -2.60
C PHE A 59 11.83 5.35 -2.17
N THR A 60 12.91 4.89 -2.80
CA THR A 60 14.30 5.26 -2.47
C THR A 60 14.81 6.48 -3.24
N LYS A 61 14.05 6.93 -4.24
CA LYS A 61 14.40 8.09 -5.07
C LYS A 61 13.70 9.36 -4.59
N SER A 62 14.30 10.52 -4.92
CA SER A 62 13.74 11.82 -4.54
C SER A 62 12.29 12.01 -4.99
N GLY A 63 11.41 12.42 -4.08
CA GLY A 63 10.01 12.75 -4.35
C GLY A 63 9.80 14.13 -5.02
N TYR A 64 10.85 14.90 -5.25
CA TYR A 64 10.75 16.23 -5.88
C TYR A 64 10.62 16.19 -7.41
N THR A 65 10.82 15.02 -8.01
CA THR A 65 10.69 14.82 -9.46
C THR A 65 9.47 13.94 -9.72
N TYR A 66 8.61 14.37 -10.64
CA TYR A 66 7.47 13.55 -11.06
C TYR A 66 7.94 12.20 -11.58
N ARG A 67 7.28 11.15 -11.14
CA ARG A 67 7.54 9.77 -11.54
C ARG A 67 6.24 9.08 -11.86
N GLN A 68 6.12 8.64 -13.08
CA GLN A 68 4.92 7.96 -13.57
C GLN A 68 4.66 6.64 -12.83
N ASP A 69 5.71 5.85 -12.61
CA ASP A 69 5.66 4.56 -11.90
C ASP A 69 5.11 4.70 -10.46
N LEU A 70 5.57 5.71 -9.72
CA LEU A 70 5.07 6.02 -8.39
C LEU A 70 3.62 6.52 -8.43
N ALA A 71 3.27 7.32 -9.44
CA ALA A 71 1.91 7.79 -9.63
C ALA A 71 0.94 6.64 -9.96
N GLU A 72 1.34 5.71 -10.82
CA GLU A 72 0.56 4.52 -11.16
C GLU A 72 0.34 3.62 -9.94
N MET A 73 1.38 3.36 -9.15
CA MET A 73 1.27 2.60 -7.90
C MET A 73 0.33 3.30 -6.90
N SER A 74 0.48 4.61 -6.73
CA SER A 74 -0.36 5.39 -5.80
C SER A 74 -1.84 5.38 -6.24
N LEU A 75 -2.08 5.49 -7.54
CA LEU A 75 -3.42 5.37 -8.12
C LEU A 75 -4.00 3.97 -7.92
N GLY A 76 -3.18 2.93 -8.08
CA GLY A 76 -3.56 1.55 -7.81
C GLY A 76 -4.02 1.35 -6.37
N LEU A 77 -3.30 1.89 -5.39
CA LEU A 77 -3.71 1.85 -3.97
C LEU A 77 -5.04 2.58 -3.73
N ALA A 78 -5.22 3.74 -4.34
CA ALA A 78 -6.46 4.49 -4.24
C ALA A 78 -7.65 3.70 -4.83
N PHE A 79 -7.49 3.13 -6.02
CA PHE A 79 -8.54 2.34 -6.66
C PHE A 79 -8.83 1.03 -5.92
N ALA A 80 -7.81 0.34 -5.40
CA ALA A 80 -8.00 -0.86 -4.61
C ALA A 80 -8.87 -0.63 -3.37
N ALA A 81 -8.82 0.57 -2.79
CA ALA A 81 -9.62 0.94 -1.62
C ALA A 81 -11.09 1.30 -1.97
N PHE A 82 -11.45 1.39 -3.25
CA PHE A 82 -12.84 1.63 -3.66
C PHE A 82 -13.70 0.40 -3.40
N SER A 83 -14.90 0.65 -2.89
CA SER A 83 -15.92 -0.38 -2.72
C SER A 83 -16.88 -0.38 -3.91
N SER A 84 -17.47 -1.53 -4.21
CA SER A 84 -18.45 -1.64 -5.28
C SER A 84 -19.75 -0.88 -4.96
N LYS A 85 -20.50 -0.50 -6.00
CA LYS A 85 -21.80 0.17 -5.87
C LYS A 85 -22.78 -0.67 -5.04
N ASP A 86 -22.77 -1.97 -5.19
CA ASP A 86 -23.60 -2.90 -4.45
C ASP A 86 -23.32 -2.91 -2.95
N SER A 87 -22.19 -2.35 -2.54
CA SER A 87 -21.86 -2.18 -1.12
C SER A 87 -22.85 -1.30 -0.35
N GLN A 88 -23.69 -0.52 -1.03
CA GLN A 88 -24.75 0.24 -0.38
C GLN A 88 -25.92 -0.64 0.12
N TYR A 89 -26.11 -1.83 -0.48
CA TYR A 89 -27.29 -2.67 -0.31
C TYR A 89 -26.97 -4.09 0.14
N SER A 90 -25.72 -4.47 0.25
CA SER A 90 -25.32 -5.84 0.52
C SER A 90 -24.04 -5.93 1.35
N ASP A 91 -23.66 -7.15 1.71
CA ASP A 91 -22.43 -7.50 2.44
C ASP A 91 -21.11 -7.18 1.70
N ASN A 92 -21.17 -6.41 0.62
CA ASN A 92 -20.02 -6.10 -0.23
C ASN A 92 -19.17 -4.91 0.26
N TYR A 93 -19.45 -4.35 1.44
CA TYR A 93 -18.63 -3.27 2.03
C TYR A 93 -17.14 -3.62 2.08
N ALA A 94 -16.84 -4.89 2.28
CA ALA A 94 -15.48 -5.38 2.36
C ALA A 94 -14.74 -5.49 1.00
N THR A 95 -15.35 -5.14 -0.13
CA THR A 95 -14.70 -5.25 -1.44
C THR A 95 -13.44 -4.39 -1.53
N GLY A 96 -13.51 -3.13 -1.11
CA GLY A 96 -12.34 -2.25 -1.08
C GLY A 96 -11.24 -2.76 -0.15
N ASN A 97 -11.61 -3.39 0.98
CA ASN A 97 -10.63 -4.04 1.83
C ASN A 97 -9.97 -5.23 1.12
N ARG A 98 -10.73 -6.15 0.55
CA ARG A 98 -10.18 -7.34 -0.14
C ARG A 98 -9.23 -6.96 -1.28
N ASN A 99 -9.62 -5.99 -2.09
CA ASN A 99 -8.80 -5.52 -3.21
C ASN A 99 -7.51 -4.86 -2.71
N PHE A 100 -7.59 -4.03 -1.66
CA PHE A 100 -6.42 -3.42 -1.05
C PHE A 100 -5.47 -4.47 -0.46
N VAL A 101 -6.00 -5.46 0.29
CA VAL A 101 -5.21 -6.56 0.85
C VAL A 101 -4.47 -7.30 -0.27
N SER A 102 -5.20 -7.72 -1.31
CA SER A 102 -4.61 -8.44 -2.45
C SER A 102 -3.50 -7.66 -3.14
N MET A 103 -3.68 -6.36 -3.35
CA MET A 103 -2.65 -5.50 -3.93
C MET A 103 -1.46 -5.32 -3.00
N ALA A 104 -1.70 -5.03 -1.72
CA ALA A 104 -0.65 -4.83 -0.74
C ALA A 104 0.23 -6.07 -0.57
N GLU A 105 -0.37 -7.26 -0.50
CA GLU A 105 0.35 -8.54 -0.45
C GLU A 105 1.22 -8.76 -1.69
N GLN A 106 0.71 -8.47 -2.88
CA GLN A 106 1.49 -8.55 -4.13
C GLN A 106 2.68 -7.58 -4.12
N CYS A 107 2.55 -6.43 -3.49
CA CYS A 107 3.65 -5.48 -3.29
C CYS A 107 4.60 -5.89 -2.14
N GLY A 108 4.30 -6.97 -1.41
CA GLY A 108 5.08 -7.44 -0.27
C GLY A 108 4.89 -6.60 0.99
N PHE A 109 3.77 -5.91 1.12
CA PHE A 109 3.37 -5.29 2.38
C PHE A 109 2.83 -6.33 3.35
N GLU A 110 3.04 -6.07 4.63
CA GLU A 110 2.61 -6.87 5.76
C GLU A 110 1.80 -6.01 6.73
N ASN A 111 1.42 -6.58 7.88
CA ASN A 111 0.68 -5.87 8.94
C ASN A 111 -0.57 -5.14 8.40
N ILE A 112 -1.30 -5.78 7.48
CA ILE A 112 -2.45 -5.17 6.82
C ILE A 112 -3.61 -5.07 7.81
N GLN A 113 -4.07 -3.86 8.07
CA GLN A 113 -5.17 -3.56 8.99
C GLN A 113 -6.15 -2.57 8.36
N SER A 114 -7.38 -2.64 8.81
CA SER A 114 -8.45 -1.75 8.33
C SER A 114 -9.33 -1.31 9.49
N ASN A 115 -9.80 -0.07 9.43
CA ASN A 115 -10.77 0.37 10.42
C ASN A 115 -12.16 -0.24 10.15
N LYS A 116 -13.05 -0.12 11.15
CA LYS A 116 -14.40 -0.71 11.06
C LYS A 116 -15.21 -0.22 9.86
N TRP A 117 -14.96 1.00 9.39
CA TRP A 117 -15.70 1.60 8.30
C TRP A 117 -15.41 0.98 6.93
N MET A 118 -14.35 0.19 6.82
CA MET A 118 -14.12 -0.64 5.61
C MET A 118 -15.07 -1.84 5.51
N PHE A 119 -15.78 -2.18 6.59
CA PHE A 119 -16.64 -3.36 6.70
C PHE A 119 -18.09 -3.04 7.03
N GLN A 120 -18.42 -1.78 7.18
CA GLN A 120 -19.74 -1.31 7.61
C GLN A 120 -20.28 -0.26 6.64
N PRO A 121 -21.61 -0.07 6.61
CA PRO A 121 -22.23 1.04 5.89
C PRO A 121 -21.56 2.36 6.26
N ALA A 122 -21.40 3.23 5.26
CA ALA A 122 -20.94 4.58 5.52
C ALA A 122 -21.96 5.36 6.35
N GLU A 123 -21.46 6.11 7.31
CA GLU A 123 -22.25 7.09 8.07
C GLU A 123 -21.75 8.50 7.75
N THR A 124 -22.53 9.49 8.14
CA THR A 124 -22.10 10.89 8.02
C THR A 124 -20.78 11.08 8.77
N ASP A 125 -19.80 11.67 8.07
CA ASP A 125 -18.46 11.92 8.56
C ASP A 125 -17.63 10.64 8.84
N SER A 126 -18.06 9.45 8.39
CA SER A 126 -17.24 8.24 8.49
C SER A 126 -16.18 8.20 7.38
N ILE A 127 -15.04 7.60 7.68
CA ILE A 127 -13.96 7.39 6.71
C ILE A 127 -13.43 5.96 6.82
N GLY A 128 -13.52 5.19 5.74
CA GLY A 128 -12.94 3.86 5.65
C GLY A 128 -11.45 3.94 5.30
N ILE A 129 -10.59 3.27 6.07
CA ILE A 129 -9.14 3.34 5.91
C ILE A 129 -8.54 1.95 6.00
N ASN A 130 -7.66 1.64 5.06
CA ASN A 130 -6.74 0.50 5.10
C ASN A 130 -5.31 1.01 5.33
N CYS A 131 -4.53 0.29 6.11
CA CYS A 131 -3.10 0.51 6.29
C CYS A 131 -2.35 -0.80 6.08
N ALA A 132 -1.16 -0.70 5.53
CA ALA A 132 -0.20 -1.81 5.41
C ALA A 132 1.21 -1.25 5.58
N SER A 133 2.15 -2.05 6.08
CA SER A 133 3.53 -1.61 6.25
C SER A 133 4.51 -2.58 5.62
N LYS A 134 5.66 -2.06 5.25
CA LYS A 134 6.76 -2.82 4.68
C LYS A 134 8.09 -2.15 5.03
N THR A 135 9.08 -2.94 5.41
CA THR A 135 10.44 -2.42 5.56
C THR A 135 11.19 -2.55 4.25
N ILE A 136 11.74 -1.45 3.78
CA ILE A 136 12.63 -1.40 2.62
C ILE A 136 14.04 -0.99 3.05
N ARG A 137 15.01 -1.34 2.24
CA ARG A 137 16.42 -1.00 2.46
C ARG A 137 17.00 -0.36 1.21
N ASP A 138 17.81 0.67 1.43
CA ASP A 138 18.65 1.26 0.40
C ASP A 138 20.07 1.49 0.95
N ASN A 139 20.92 2.12 0.15
CA ASN A 139 22.30 2.45 0.54
C ASN A 139 22.39 3.42 1.75
N GLY A 140 21.31 4.06 2.12
CA GLY A 140 21.23 5.03 3.22
C GLY A 140 20.69 4.44 4.51
N GLY A 141 20.09 3.24 4.47
CA GLY A 141 19.52 2.64 5.68
C GLY A 141 18.29 1.77 5.45
N SER A 142 17.54 1.59 6.52
CA SER A 142 16.28 0.86 6.54
C SER A 142 15.13 1.82 6.82
N TYR A 143 14.06 1.73 6.05
CA TYR A 143 12.88 2.58 6.17
C TYR A 143 11.63 1.74 6.25
N THR A 144 10.68 2.15 7.07
CA THR A 144 9.34 1.55 7.06
C THR A 144 8.41 2.39 6.19
N LEU A 145 7.90 1.77 5.14
CA LEU A 145 6.83 2.33 4.32
C LEU A 145 5.49 2.01 4.96
N ILE A 146 4.58 2.99 4.96
CA ILE A 146 3.19 2.77 5.33
C ILE A 146 2.33 3.16 4.12
N ALA A 147 1.66 2.16 3.54
CA ALA A 147 0.64 2.38 2.52
C ALA A 147 -0.69 2.66 3.21
N VAL A 148 -1.37 3.74 2.78
CA VAL A 148 -2.68 4.13 3.30
C VAL A 148 -3.65 4.21 2.14
N GLY A 149 -4.70 3.41 2.17
CA GLY A 149 -5.80 3.45 1.22
C GLY A 149 -7.06 3.98 1.90
N VAL A 150 -7.55 5.12 1.44
CA VAL A 150 -8.80 5.70 1.91
C VAL A 150 -9.92 5.27 0.98
N ARG A 151 -11.02 4.76 1.56
CA ARG A 151 -12.17 4.37 0.78
C ARG A 151 -12.74 5.57 0.04
N GLY A 152 -12.71 5.49 -1.29
CA GLY A 152 -13.49 6.36 -2.16
C GLY A 152 -14.76 5.63 -2.55
N ASN A 153 -15.85 6.30 -2.67
CA ASN A 153 -17.05 5.91 -3.40
C ASN A 153 -18.22 6.89 -3.19
N ASN A 154 -19.29 6.66 -3.95
CA ASN A 154 -20.60 7.33 -3.90
C ASN A 154 -21.43 6.94 -2.66
N TYR A 155 -20.88 7.00 -1.49
CA TYR A 155 -21.67 6.82 -0.28
C TYR A 155 -22.43 8.12 0.00
N HIS A 156 -23.71 8.15 -0.29
CA HIS A 156 -24.57 9.33 -0.04
C HIS A 156 -24.47 9.83 1.41
N ALA A 157 -24.27 8.93 2.38
CA ALA A 157 -24.11 9.29 3.77
C ALA A 157 -22.84 10.13 4.02
N GLU A 158 -21.74 9.84 3.34
CA GLU A 158 -20.48 10.58 3.49
C GLU A 158 -20.53 11.98 2.84
N TRP A 159 -21.42 12.19 1.86
CA TRP A 159 -21.61 13.50 1.23
C TRP A 159 -22.09 14.59 2.19
N GLY A 160 -22.75 14.22 3.28
CA GLY A 160 -23.17 15.17 4.31
C GLY A 160 -22.01 15.98 4.87
N GLY A 161 -20.82 15.37 4.98
CA GLY A 161 -19.59 16.04 5.38
C GLY A 161 -19.11 17.11 4.38
N ASN A 162 -19.35 16.90 3.08
CA ASN A 162 -18.84 17.78 2.01
C ASN A 162 -19.50 19.17 1.97
N VAL A 163 -20.65 19.35 2.63
CA VAL A 163 -21.36 20.64 2.67
C VAL A 163 -21.24 21.34 4.03
N ARG A 164 -20.45 20.81 4.96
CA ARG A 164 -20.26 21.40 6.28
C ARG A 164 -19.11 22.40 6.27
N LEU A 165 -19.46 23.66 6.22
CA LEU A 165 -18.51 24.77 6.38
C LEU A 165 -18.49 25.24 7.83
N ASP A 166 -17.32 25.57 8.33
CA ASP A 166 -17.13 26.19 9.64
C ASP A 166 -17.06 27.72 9.49
N ALA A 167 -17.45 28.42 10.55
CA ALA A 167 -17.32 29.88 10.65
C ALA A 167 -15.85 30.35 10.64
N THR A 168 -14.89 29.47 10.91
CA THR A 168 -13.44 29.73 10.89
C THR A 168 -12.83 29.66 9.49
N GLY A 169 -13.60 29.27 8.47
CA GLY A 169 -13.14 29.09 7.09
C GLY A 169 -12.53 27.72 6.80
N GLU A 170 -12.35 26.85 7.78
CA GLU A 170 -11.96 25.46 7.56
C GLU A 170 -13.19 24.63 7.18
N HIS A 171 -13.02 23.71 6.23
CA HIS A 171 -14.09 22.80 5.83
C HIS A 171 -14.25 21.71 6.90
N LYS A 172 -15.27 21.81 7.75
CA LYS A 172 -15.46 20.96 8.91
C LYS A 172 -15.49 19.46 8.59
N GLY A 173 -16.13 19.08 7.47
CA GLY A 173 -16.19 17.67 7.07
C GLY A 173 -14.80 17.11 6.72
N PHE A 174 -13.97 17.89 6.03
CA PHE A 174 -12.60 17.47 5.72
C PHE A 174 -11.71 17.46 6.95
N ALA A 175 -11.88 18.42 7.87
CA ALA A 175 -11.16 18.42 9.14
C ALA A 175 -11.46 17.17 9.96
N LEU A 176 -12.73 16.78 10.09
CA LEU A 176 -13.13 15.54 10.78
C LEU A 176 -12.57 14.28 10.10
N GLY A 177 -12.60 14.22 8.77
CA GLY A 177 -12.03 13.11 8.02
C GLY A 177 -10.52 13.01 8.23
N ARG A 178 -9.80 14.13 8.14
CA ARG A 178 -8.37 14.22 8.45
C ARG A 178 -8.06 13.70 9.85
N ASP A 179 -8.79 14.17 10.85
CA ASP A 179 -8.53 13.81 12.25
C ASP A 179 -8.76 12.32 12.49
N GLN A 180 -9.84 11.74 11.95
CA GLN A 180 -10.07 10.29 11.99
C GLN A 180 -8.95 9.50 11.31
N ALA A 181 -8.47 9.97 10.15
CA ALA A 181 -7.38 9.32 9.43
C ALA A 181 -6.09 9.35 10.24
N LEU A 182 -5.75 10.50 10.84
CA LEU A 182 -4.55 10.65 11.66
C LEU A 182 -4.62 9.81 12.93
N ASP A 183 -5.76 9.75 13.59
CA ASP A 183 -5.93 8.96 14.81
C ASP A 183 -5.83 7.47 14.50
N TYR A 184 -6.42 7.01 13.39
CA TYR A 184 -6.28 5.63 12.95
C TYR A 184 -4.82 5.29 12.60
N LEU A 185 -4.13 6.16 11.87
CA LEU A 185 -2.71 5.96 11.52
C LEU A 185 -1.82 5.91 12.77
N ARG A 186 -2.06 6.76 13.77
CA ARG A 186 -1.33 6.72 15.06
C ARG A 186 -1.55 5.39 15.78
N SER A 187 -2.81 4.92 15.84
CA SER A 187 -3.13 3.62 16.43
C SER A 187 -2.43 2.48 15.68
N TYR A 188 -2.48 2.50 14.35
CA TYR A 188 -1.80 1.52 13.51
C TYR A 188 -0.29 1.46 13.77
N ILE A 189 0.38 2.60 13.85
CA ILE A 189 1.82 2.68 14.17
C ILE A 189 2.11 2.10 15.55
N ALA A 190 1.29 2.44 16.54
CA ALA A 190 1.45 1.92 17.91
C ALA A 190 1.24 0.40 17.98
N ASP A 191 0.19 -0.10 17.33
CA ASP A 191 -0.19 -1.52 17.35
C ASP A 191 0.82 -2.41 16.60
N THR A 192 1.45 -1.87 15.57
CA THR A 192 2.46 -2.60 14.77
C THR A 192 3.89 -2.44 15.29
N GLY A 193 4.12 -1.56 16.28
CA GLY A 193 5.43 -1.32 16.86
C GLY A 193 6.42 -0.64 15.89
N ILE A 194 5.91 0.05 14.88
CA ILE A 194 6.72 0.85 13.95
C ILE A 194 7.28 2.06 14.71
N SER A 195 8.60 2.22 14.68
CA SER A 195 9.36 3.27 15.38
C SER A 195 10.19 4.11 14.41
#